data_b9f89866e40a1020f61afcbbd803efee
#
_entry.id   b9f89866e40a1020f61afcbbd803efee
#
_cell.length_a   1.000
_cell.length_b   1.000
_cell.length_c   1.000
_cell.angle_alpha   90.00
_cell.angle_beta   90.00
_cell.angle_gamma   90.00
#
_symmetry.space_group_name_H-M   'P 1'
#
loop_
_entity.id
_entity.type
_entity.pdbx_description
1 polymer ?
#
loop_
_entity_poly.entity_id
_entity_poly.type
_entity_poly.pdbx_seq_one_letter_code
_entity_poly.pdbx_strand_id
1 'polypeptide(L)'
;MSKRPGSEAAGNEPPLLYPPYVSTRLRAPSQPLVILPERLSDITAPVYGWWDPGERDNDLTRQSSEEPQGQRIIVSGRLLDEDTRPIAGALIELWQANAAGRYHHGRDQHPAPIDPHFTGAGRTVTDAEGRYEFTTIRPGAYPWRNHDNAWRPAHIHFSVFGRSFRSRLVTQMYFPGDPMFDHDPILQSISDERARQRLVSRYDLSLTKAEWALGYAFDIVVRGRDATPFETPR
;
A
#
# COMPACT_ATOMS: atom_id res chain seq x y z
N MET A 1 14.52 12.68 -31.33
CA MET A 1 14.23 11.72 -30.26
C MET A 1 13.62 12.48 -29.09
N SER A 2 12.31 12.47 -28.97
CA SER A 2 11.59 13.17 -27.90
C SER A 2 11.77 12.37 -26.62
N LYS A 3 12.38 12.98 -25.58
CA LYS A 3 12.43 12.41 -24.23
C LYS A 3 11.00 12.28 -23.72
N ARG A 4 10.61 11.09 -23.27
CA ARG A 4 9.32 10.84 -22.62
C ARG A 4 9.11 11.80 -21.45
N PRO A 5 7.89 12.40 -21.28
CA PRO A 5 7.48 12.93 -20.00
C PRO A 5 7.33 11.74 -19.04
N GLY A 6 8.18 11.64 -18.04
CA GLY A 6 8.16 10.55 -17.05
C GLY A 6 9.51 9.93 -16.73
N SER A 7 10.59 10.28 -17.45
CA SER A 7 11.95 9.77 -17.14
C SER A 7 12.64 10.51 -15.97
N GLU A 8 11.98 11.47 -15.33
CA GLU A 8 12.56 12.25 -14.22
C GLU A 8 12.36 11.61 -12.84
N ALA A 9 11.68 10.46 -12.76
CA ALA A 9 11.48 9.75 -11.51
C ALA A 9 12.46 8.59 -11.28
N ALA A 10 13.69 8.69 -11.78
CA ALA A 10 14.69 7.60 -11.76
C ALA A 10 15.16 7.14 -10.37
N GLY A 11 14.49 7.52 -9.30
CA GLY A 11 14.79 7.07 -7.93
C GLY A 11 13.55 6.84 -7.09
N ASN A 12 12.38 7.25 -7.59
CA ASN A 12 11.12 7.21 -6.84
C ASN A 12 10.43 5.84 -6.88
N GLU A 13 10.80 4.99 -7.83
CA GLU A 13 10.21 3.68 -8.02
C GLU A 13 11.23 2.56 -7.77
N PRO A 14 10.81 1.39 -7.29
CA PRO A 14 11.71 0.26 -7.14
C PRO A 14 12.21 -0.23 -8.50
N PRO A 15 13.47 -0.68 -8.63
CA PRO A 15 14.00 -1.22 -9.87
C PRO A 15 13.41 -2.61 -10.18
N LEU A 16 13.40 -2.99 -11.47
CA LEU A 16 12.98 -4.33 -11.90
C LEU A 16 13.83 -5.45 -11.26
N LEU A 17 15.15 -5.20 -11.13
CA LEU A 17 16.09 -6.10 -10.47
C LEU A 17 16.70 -5.40 -9.25
N TYR A 18 16.48 -5.95 -8.07
CA TYR A 18 17.13 -5.55 -6.83
C TYR A 18 17.65 -6.79 -6.11
N PRO A 19 18.94 -7.14 -6.23
CA PRO A 19 19.50 -8.40 -5.74
C PRO A 19 19.23 -8.75 -4.28
N PRO A 20 19.19 -7.79 -3.33
CA PRO A 20 18.81 -8.08 -1.95
C PRO A 20 17.38 -8.58 -1.80
N TYR A 21 16.48 -8.25 -2.74
CA TYR A 21 15.13 -8.80 -2.85
C TYR A 21 15.16 -10.02 -3.77
N VAL A 22 15.34 -11.20 -3.20
CA VAL A 22 15.70 -12.43 -3.92
C VAL A 22 14.79 -12.76 -5.10
N SER A 23 13.47 -12.64 -4.94
CA SER A 23 12.52 -12.98 -6.01
C SER A 23 12.59 -12.04 -7.22
N THR A 24 13.23 -10.87 -7.13
CA THR A 24 13.42 -9.99 -8.31
C THR A 24 14.31 -10.63 -9.37
N ARG A 25 15.22 -11.53 -8.97
CA ARG A 25 16.10 -12.27 -9.89
C ARG A 25 15.30 -13.19 -10.84
N LEU A 26 14.16 -13.70 -10.36
CA LEU A 26 13.32 -14.63 -11.14
C LEU A 26 12.31 -13.90 -12.03
N ARG A 27 11.89 -12.70 -11.65
CA ARG A 27 10.85 -11.94 -12.35
C ARG A 27 11.38 -10.76 -13.17
N ALA A 28 12.63 -10.34 -12.95
CA ALA A 28 13.23 -9.29 -13.75
C ALA A 28 13.34 -9.72 -15.22
N PRO A 29 13.05 -8.82 -16.18
CA PRO A 29 13.20 -9.12 -17.60
C PRO A 29 14.66 -9.44 -17.92
N SER A 30 14.88 -10.52 -18.68
CA SER A 30 16.20 -10.89 -19.22
C SER A 30 16.52 -10.18 -20.55
N GLN A 31 15.52 -9.54 -21.16
CA GLN A 31 15.62 -8.78 -22.40
C GLN A 31 15.21 -7.32 -22.18
N PRO A 32 15.72 -6.38 -23.01
CA PRO A 32 15.27 -4.99 -22.95
C PRO A 32 13.74 -4.87 -23.07
N LEU A 33 13.15 -3.98 -22.29
CA LEU A 33 11.72 -3.72 -22.37
C LEU A 33 11.35 -3.08 -23.70
N VAL A 34 10.28 -3.62 -24.34
CA VAL A 34 9.70 -3.06 -25.56
C VAL A 34 8.56 -2.12 -25.18
N ILE A 35 8.65 -0.88 -25.65
CA ILE A 35 7.59 0.11 -25.48
C ILE A 35 6.48 -0.17 -26.46
N LEU A 36 5.32 -0.55 -25.97
CA LEU A 36 4.12 -0.72 -26.79
C LEU A 36 3.48 0.65 -27.08
N PRO A 37 2.92 0.83 -28.32
CA PRO A 37 2.14 2.02 -28.62
C PRO A 37 0.87 2.06 -27.75
N GLU A 38 0.51 3.25 -27.33
CA GLU A 38 -0.74 3.46 -26.57
C GLU A 38 -1.96 3.10 -27.44
N ARG A 39 -2.93 2.41 -26.86
CA ARG A 39 -4.21 2.02 -27.48
C ARG A 39 -5.37 2.65 -26.73
N LEU A 40 -6.51 2.77 -27.41
CA LEU A 40 -7.75 3.27 -26.77
C LEU A 40 -8.17 2.43 -25.57
N SER A 41 -7.94 1.11 -25.60
CA SER A 41 -8.17 0.20 -24.49
C SER A 41 -7.33 0.53 -23.24
N ASP A 42 -6.20 1.22 -23.40
CA ASP A 42 -5.33 1.60 -22.29
C ASP A 42 -5.87 2.85 -21.58
N ILE A 43 -6.78 3.61 -22.22
CA ILE A 43 -7.43 4.79 -21.70
C ILE A 43 -8.68 4.43 -20.91
N THR A 44 -9.36 3.35 -21.28
CA THR A 44 -10.49 2.79 -20.56
C THR A 44 -9.99 1.79 -19.53
N ALA A 45 -9.30 2.27 -18.49
CA ALA A 45 -8.80 1.43 -17.40
C ALA A 45 -9.91 0.55 -16.83
N PRO A 46 -9.56 -0.63 -16.27
CA PRO A 46 -10.56 -1.50 -15.69
C PRO A 46 -11.35 -0.75 -14.63
N VAL A 47 -12.63 -0.62 -14.85
CA VAL A 47 -13.57 -0.14 -13.86
C VAL A 47 -13.60 -1.18 -12.75
N TYR A 48 -13.38 -0.77 -11.50
CA TYR A 48 -13.55 -1.68 -10.39
C TYR A 48 -15.00 -2.18 -10.35
N GLY A 49 -15.15 -3.43 -9.99
CA GLY A 49 -16.30 -4.31 -10.01
C GLY A 49 -17.71 -3.73 -9.92
N TRP A 50 -18.68 -4.62 -10.02
CA TRP A 50 -20.11 -4.34 -10.03
C TRP A 50 -20.71 -3.93 -8.69
N TRP A 51 -19.93 -4.03 -7.59
CA TRP A 51 -20.40 -3.82 -6.22
C TRP A 51 -19.63 -2.68 -5.57
N ASP A 52 -20.32 -1.61 -5.23
CA ASP A 52 -19.78 -0.57 -4.36
C ASP A 52 -19.42 -1.17 -2.98
N PRO A 53 -18.39 -0.66 -2.30
CA PRO A 53 -18.11 -1.04 -0.93
C PRO A 53 -19.33 -0.82 -0.03
N GLY A 54 -19.58 -1.79 0.84
CA GLY A 54 -20.60 -1.65 1.89
C GLY A 54 -20.17 -0.65 2.96
N GLU A 55 -21.12 -0.13 3.72
CA GLU A 55 -20.88 0.89 4.78
C GLU A 55 -19.83 0.49 5.83
N ARG A 56 -19.54 -0.80 5.99
CA ARG A 56 -18.61 -1.33 6.98
C ARG A 56 -17.37 -1.98 6.40
N ASP A 57 -17.20 -1.97 5.09
CA ASP A 57 -16.08 -2.63 4.43
C ASP A 57 -14.72 -1.96 4.77
N ASN A 58 -14.74 -0.74 5.28
CA ASN A 58 -13.57 -0.01 5.78
C ASN A 58 -13.32 -0.15 7.29
N ASP A 59 -14.18 -0.88 8.03
CA ASP A 59 -13.98 -1.19 9.44
C ASP A 59 -13.65 -2.68 9.62
N LEU A 60 -12.36 -3.00 9.57
CA LEU A 60 -11.85 -4.36 9.68
C LEU A 60 -12.03 -4.94 11.10
N THR A 61 -12.38 -4.11 12.07
CA THR A 61 -12.62 -4.54 13.45
C THR A 61 -14.07 -5.01 13.68
N ARG A 62 -14.93 -4.87 12.66
CA ARG A 62 -16.35 -5.22 12.73
C ARG A 62 -16.82 -6.19 11.65
N GLN A 63 -15.88 -6.91 11.04
CA GLN A 63 -16.18 -7.91 10.01
C GLN A 63 -16.55 -9.28 10.60
N SER A 64 -16.40 -9.46 11.90
CA SER A 64 -16.76 -10.67 12.64
C SER A 64 -17.71 -10.35 13.79
N SER A 65 -18.25 -11.37 14.44
CA SER A 65 -19.10 -11.25 15.63
C SER A 65 -18.34 -10.78 16.88
N GLU A 66 -17.03 -11.00 16.91
CA GLU A 66 -16.14 -10.59 18.00
C GLU A 66 -15.05 -9.66 17.46
N GLU A 67 -14.47 -8.86 18.36
CA GLU A 67 -13.40 -7.94 18.02
C GLU A 67 -12.09 -8.67 17.80
N PRO A 68 -11.28 -8.26 16.78
CA PRO A 68 -9.96 -8.82 16.57
C PRO A 68 -8.98 -8.40 17.68
N GLN A 69 -7.95 -9.21 17.86
CA GLN A 69 -6.89 -8.95 18.84
C GLN A 69 -5.90 -7.89 18.33
N GLY A 70 -5.40 -7.06 19.25
CA GLY A 70 -4.34 -6.11 18.97
C GLY A 70 -4.73 -4.66 19.18
N GLN A 71 -3.80 -3.75 18.85
CA GLN A 71 -4.00 -2.32 18.97
C GLN A 71 -4.87 -1.80 17.82
N ARG A 72 -6.05 -1.28 18.13
CA ARG A 72 -6.90 -0.62 17.14
C ARG A 72 -6.24 0.68 16.66
N ILE A 73 -6.31 0.90 15.36
CA ILE A 73 -5.82 2.10 14.71
C ILE A 73 -6.85 2.64 13.72
N ILE A 74 -6.78 3.95 13.49
CA ILE A 74 -7.45 4.64 12.39
C ILE A 74 -6.37 5.05 11.41
N VAL A 75 -6.53 4.67 10.15
CA VAL A 75 -5.68 5.12 9.04
C VAL A 75 -6.54 5.99 8.13
N SER A 76 -6.20 7.26 8.01
CA SER A 76 -6.93 8.21 7.18
C SER A 76 -5.96 9.04 6.34
N GLY A 77 -6.40 9.46 5.17
CA GLY A 77 -5.61 10.29 4.27
C GLY A 77 -6.40 10.77 3.07
N ARG A 78 -5.71 11.35 2.11
CA ARG A 78 -6.28 11.80 0.85
C ARG A 78 -5.59 11.15 -0.33
N LEU A 79 -6.38 10.86 -1.35
CA LEU A 79 -5.89 10.49 -2.66
C LEU A 79 -5.81 11.75 -3.53
N LEU A 80 -4.61 12.03 -4.04
CA LEU A 80 -4.28 13.27 -4.74
C LEU A 80 -3.62 12.99 -6.11
N ASP A 81 -3.80 13.92 -7.05
CA ASP A 81 -3.02 13.96 -8.29
C ASP A 81 -1.67 14.70 -8.09
N GLU A 82 -0.89 14.87 -9.17
CA GLU A 82 0.40 15.57 -9.17
C GLU A 82 0.32 17.06 -8.82
N ASP A 83 -0.85 17.67 -8.98
CA ASP A 83 -1.12 19.09 -8.66
C ASP A 83 -1.77 19.23 -7.26
N THR A 84 -1.75 18.17 -6.45
CA THR A 84 -2.39 18.11 -5.12
C THR A 84 -3.91 18.26 -5.12
N ARG A 85 -4.56 18.05 -6.28
CA ARG A 85 -6.03 18.05 -6.38
C ARG A 85 -6.59 16.72 -5.89
N PRO A 86 -7.73 16.77 -5.17
CA PRO A 86 -8.37 15.55 -4.68
C PRO A 86 -8.91 14.68 -5.82
N ILE A 87 -8.76 13.36 -5.68
CA ILE A 87 -9.33 12.37 -6.59
C ILE A 87 -10.51 11.71 -5.89
N ALA A 88 -11.72 12.08 -6.30
CA ALA A 88 -12.97 11.54 -5.76
C ALA A 88 -13.41 10.26 -6.47
N GLY A 89 -14.13 9.39 -5.77
CA GLY A 89 -14.74 8.19 -6.32
C GLY A 89 -13.74 7.11 -6.75
N ALA A 90 -12.52 7.13 -6.20
CA ALA A 90 -11.54 6.08 -6.40
C ALA A 90 -11.72 4.97 -5.38
N LEU A 91 -11.67 3.71 -5.81
CA LEU A 91 -11.67 2.56 -4.92
C LEU A 91 -10.28 2.41 -4.30
N ILE A 92 -10.24 2.27 -2.99
CA ILE A 92 -9.06 1.90 -2.22
C ILE A 92 -9.33 0.58 -1.52
N GLU A 93 -8.49 -0.41 -1.81
CA GLU A 93 -8.45 -1.67 -1.08
C GLU A 93 -7.24 -1.66 -0.14
N LEU A 94 -7.41 -2.23 1.03
CA LEU A 94 -6.39 -2.42 2.05
C LEU A 94 -6.27 -3.91 2.38
N TRP A 95 -5.02 -4.42 2.55
CA TRP A 95 -4.80 -5.73 3.16
C TRP A 95 -3.52 -5.73 4.00
N GLN A 96 -3.52 -6.57 5.04
CA GLN A 96 -2.46 -6.61 6.04
C GLN A 96 -2.42 -7.94 6.81
N ALA A 97 -1.31 -8.16 7.52
CA ALA A 97 -1.23 -9.18 8.54
C ALA A 97 -2.03 -8.79 9.81
N ASN A 98 -2.36 -9.75 10.65
CA ASN A 98 -2.92 -9.49 11.98
C ASN A 98 -1.86 -8.94 12.95
N ALA A 99 -2.22 -8.69 14.20
CA ALA A 99 -1.31 -8.17 15.23
C ALA A 99 -0.10 -9.08 15.50
N ALA A 100 -0.21 -10.39 15.26
CA ALA A 100 0.86 -11.36 15.41
C ALA A 100 1.75 -11.50 14.16
N GLY A 101 1.52 -10.70 13.11
CA GLY A 101 2.26 -10.79 11.85
C GLY A 101 1.82 -11.96 10.95
N ARG A 102 0.59 -12.45 11.10
CA ARG A 102 0.04 -13.56 10.31
C ARG A 102 -1.03 -13.08 9.35
N TYR A 103 -0.90 -13.46 8.06
CA TYR A 103 -1.96 -13.25 7.08
C TYR A 103 -3.00 -14.36 7.13
N HIS A 104 -4.26 -13.99 6.95
CA HIS A 104 -5.34 -14.95 6.75
C HIS A 104 -5.32 -15.48 5.31
N HIS A 105 -4.24 -16.17 4.94
CA HIS A 105 -4.02 -16.69 3.60
C HIS A 105 -3.35 -18.06 3.65
N GLY A 106 -3.83 -19.02 2.85
CA GLY A 106 -3.36 -20.41 2.87
C GLY A 106 -1.88 -20.62 2.50
N ARG A 107 -1.23 -19.65 1.87
CA ARG A 107 0.21 -19.68 1.56
C ARG A 107 1.09 -19.12 2.68
N ASP A 108 0.50 -18.44 3.65
CA ASP A 108 1.27 -17.95 4.78
C ASP A 108 1.58 -19.12 5.72
N GLN A 109 2.87 -19.42 5.86
CA GLN A 109 3.40 -20.53 6.68
C GLN A 109 3.97 -20.05 8.02
N HIS A 110 3.81 -18.75 8.35
CA HIS A 110 4.30 -18.23 9.62
C HIS A 110 3.58 -18.91 10.79
N PRO A 111 4.31 -19.45 11.80
CA PRO A 111 3.70 -20.18 12.91
C PRO A 111 2.98 -19.30 13.94
N ALA A 112 2.93 -17.97 13.74
CA ALA A 112 2.14 -17.08 14.58
C ALA A 112 0.63 -17.43 14.51
N PRO A 113 -0.15 -17.14 15.57
CA PRO A 113 -1.56 -17.48 15.61
C PRO A 113 -2.35 -16.72 14.56
N ILE A 114 -3.33 -17.40 13.93
CA ILE A 114 -4.36 -16.76 13.13
C ILE A 114 -5.39 -16.17 14.10
N ASP A 115 -5.79 -14.92 13.85
CA ASP A 115 -6.93 -14.32 14.53
C ASP A 115 -8.21 -14.69 13.76
N PRO A 116 -9.14 -15.47 14.33
CA PRO A 116 -10.36 -15.89 13.64
C PRO A 116 -11.34 -14.73 13.39
N HIS A 117 -11.15 -13.59 14.08
CA HIS A 117 -12.03 -12.42 13.99
C HIS A 117 -11.45 -11.31 13.11
N PHE A 118 -10.32 -11.57 12.43
CA PHE A 118 -9.64 -10.60 11.58
C PHE A 118 -9.33 -11.17 10.20
N THR A 119 -10.03 -10.70 9.17
CA THR A 119 -9.76 -11.11 7.77
C THR A 119 -8.53 -10.41 7.20
N GLY A 120 -8.20 -9.24 7.73
CA GLY A 120 -7.06 -8.43 7.29
C GLY A 120 -7.28 -7.73 5.95
N ALA A 121 -8.49 -7.66 5.43
CA ALA A 121 -8.82 -6.99 4.16
C ALA A 121 -10.03 -6.08 4.29
N GLY A 122 -9.96 -4.91 3.66
CA GLY A 122 -11.04 -3.92 3.65
C GLY A 122 -10.99 -3.06 2.39
N ARG A 123 -12.04 -2.27 2.17
CA ARG A 123 -12.13 -1.39 1.01
C ARG A 123 -13.02 -0.19 1.29
N THR A 124 -12.78 0.91 0.58
CA THR A 124 -13.58 2.12 0.64
C THR A 124 -13.50 2.89 -0.68
N VAL A 125 -14.34 3.88 -0.85
CA VAL A 125 -14.29 4.82 -1.98
C VAL A 125 -13.98 6.21 -1.44
N THR A 126 -13.10 6.95 -2.11
CA THR A 126 -12.77 8.32 -1.72
C THR A 126 -13.97 9.26 -1.88
N ASP A 127 -14.15 10.17 -0.92
CA ASP A 127 -15.17 11.21 -0.94
C ASP A 127 -14.86 12.34 -1.97
N ALA A 128 -15.68 13.39 -1.98
CA ALA A 128 -15.52 14.54 -2.89
C ALA A 128 -14.19 15.30 -2.67
N GLU A 129 -13.66 15.27 -1.46
CA GLU A 129 -12.38 15.86 -1.07
C GLU A 129 -11.21 14.88 -1.20
N GLY A 130 -11.44 13.71 -1.83
CA GLY A 130 -10.43 12.66 -2.00
C GLY A 130 -10.08 11.92 -0.71
N ARG A 131 -10.84 12.07 0.37
CA ARG A 131 -10.54 11.48 1.68
C ARG A 131 -10.95 10.02 1.72
N TYR A 132 -10.18 9.25 2.48
CA TYR A 132 -10.49 7.87 2.85
C TYR A 132 -10.16 7.61 4.32
N GLU A 133 -10.80 6.63 4.91
CA GLU A 133 -10.54 6.20 6.28
C GLU A 133 -10.76 4.69 6.41
N PHE A 134 -9.88 4.05 7.19
CA PHE A 134 -10.01 2.67 7.64
C PHE A 134 -9.85 2.59 9.15
N THR A 135 -10.68 1.79 9.80
CA THR A 135 -10.47 1.32 11.16
C THR A 135 -9.94 -0.11 11.10
N THR A 136 -8.79 -0.37 11.70
CA THR A 136 -8.16 -1.68 11.65
C THR A 136 -7.32 -1.96 12.91
N ILE A 137 -6.56 -3.05 12.91
CA ILE A 137 -5.58 -3.41 13.94
C ILE A 137 -4.18 -3.10 13.42
N ARG A 138 -3.29 -2.59 14.27
CA ARG A 138 -1.89 -2.42 13.90
C ARG A 138 -1.28 -3.78 13.58
N PRO A 139 -0.75 -4.00 12.35
CA PRO A 139 -0.16 -5.29 11.99
C PRO A 139 1.13 -5.53 12.77
N GLY A 140 1.45 -6.79 13.00
CA GLY A 140 2.77 -7.21 13.47
C GLY A 140 3.78 -7.30 12.34
N ALA A 141 5.06 -7.22 12.70
CA ALA A 141 6.16 -7.63 11.83
C ALA A 141 6.11 -9.14 11.58
N TYR A 142 6.63 -9.59 10.43
CA TYR A 142 6.60 -11.01 10.11
C TYR A 142 7.87 -11.48 9.35
N PRO A 143 8.25 -12.78 9.49
CA PRO A 143 9.36 -13.34 8.74
C PRO A 143 8.99 -13.51 7.26
N TRP A 144 9.94 -13.19 6.40
CA TRP A 144 9.78 -13.29 4.96
C TRP A 144 11.09 -13.73 4.29
N ARG A 145 11.16 -14.96 3.83
CA ARG A 145 12.37 -15.61 3.32
C ARG A 145 12.88 -15.09 1.97
N ASN A 146 12.61 -13.84 1.64
CA ASN A 146 12.96 -13.24 0.35
C ASN A 146 14.15 -12.27 0.44
N HIS A 147 14.83 -12.26 1.58
CA HIS A 147 16.06 -11.51 1.84
C HIS A 147 16.80 -12.08 3.05
N ASP A 148 18.04 -11.66 3.27
CA ASP A 148 18.95 -12.26 4.26
C ASP A 148 18.45 -12.10 5.71
N ASN A 149 17.89 -10.94 6.06
CA ASN A 149 17.30 -10.69 7.37
C ASN A 149 16.04 -11.54 7.62
N ALA A 150 15.33 -11.90 6.56
CA ALA A 150 14.09 -12.68 6.60
C ALA A 150 12.96 -12.08 7.48
N TRP A 151 13.00 -10.79 7.83
CA TRP A 151 11.94 -10.09 8.55
C TRP A 151 11.49 -8.83 7.82
N ARG A 152 10.20 -8.56 7.87
CA ARG A 152 9.62 -7.32 7.37
C ARG A 152 9.04 -6.48 8.51
N PRO A 153 9.20 -5.14 8.47
CA PRO A 153 8.53 -4.23 9.40
C PRO A 153 7.01 -4.33 9.31
N ALA A 154 6.32 -3.85 10.33
CA ALA A 154 4.87 -3.66 10.27
C ALA A 154 4.49 -2.76 9.10
N HIS A 155 3.57 -3.23 8.25
CA HIS A 155 3.10 -2.46 7.09
C HIS A 155 1.67 -2.85 6.68
N ILE A 156 1.04 -1.96 5.95
CA ILE A 156 -0.28 -2.15 5.36
C ILE A 156 -0.15 -1.96 3.85
N HIS A 157 -0.71 -2.87 3.07
CA HIS A 157 -0.79 -2.74 1.63
C HIS A 157 -2.01 -1.93 1.23
N PHE A 158 -1.84 -1.09 0.21
CA PHE A 158 -2.90 -0.34 -0.43
C PHE A 158 -2.93 -0.63 -1.92
N SER A 159 -4.13 -0.72 -2.45
CA SER A 159 -4.39 -0.83 -3.87
C SER A 159 -5.42 0.21 -4.27
N VAL A 160 -5.05 1.07 -5.21
CA VAL A 160 -5.88 2.19 -5.64
C VAL A 160 -6.31 1.99 -7.10
N PHE A 161 -7.63 2.05 -7.31
CA PHE A 161 -8.24 2.03 -8.63
C PHE A 161 -9.00 3.34 -8.86
N GLY A 162 -8.71 4.02 -9.96
CA GLY A 162 -9.46 5.20 -10.38
C GLY A 162 -10.37 4.90 -11.56
N ARG A 163 -11.39 5.73 -11.76
CA ARG A 163 -12.27 5.65 -12.94
C ARG A 163 -11.54 5.96 -14.25
N SER A 164 -10.38 6.61 -14.17
CA SER A 164 -9.58 7.05 -15.31
C SER A 164 -8.10 6.72 -15.21
N PHE A 165 -7.71 5.84 -14.29
CA PHE A 165 -6.31 5.42 -14.18
C PHE A 165 -5.99 4.34 -15.20
N ARG A 166 -4.85 4.47 -15.87
CA ARG A 166 -4.31 3.44 -16.76
C ARG A 166 -3.83 2.20 -16.02
N SER A 167 -3.45 2.36 -14.76
CA SER A 167 -2.86 1.29 -13.97
C SER A 167 -3.31 1.38 -12.52
N ARG A 168 -3.46 0.24 -11.91
CA ARG A 168 -3.66 0.08 -10.48
C ARG A 168 -2.39 0.50 -9.75
N LEU A 169 -2.48 1.44 -8.81
CA LEU A 169 -1.40 1.70 -7.87
C LEU A 169 -1.45 0.66 -6.76
N VAL A 170 -0.38 -0.11 -6.58
CA VAL A 170 -0.19 -0.97 -5.40
C VAL A 170 1.02 -0.43 -4.64
N THR A 171 0.81 -0.07 -3.38
CA THR A 171 1.81 0.53 -2.51
C THR A 171 1.72 -0.02 -1.09
N GLN A 172 2.64 0.39 -0.24
CA GLN A 172 2.67 -0.01 1.17
C GLN A 172 2.77 1.23 2.06
N MET A 173 2.09 1.19 3.19
CA MET A 173 2.23 2.15 4.27
C MET A 173 3.03 1.51 5.40
N TYR A 174 4.06 2.20 5.86
CA TYR A 174 4.87 1.83 7.01
C TYR A 174 4.55 2.69 8.22
N PHE A 175 4.86 2.20 9.41
CA PHE A 175 4.67 2.93 10.66
C PHE A 175 5.97 3.64 11.07
N PRO A 176 5.91 4.89 11.58
CA PRO A 176 7.10 5.66 11.91
C PRO A 176 7.94 4.99 13.01
N GLY A 177 9.28 5.09 12.88
CA GLY A 177 10.22 4.64 13.89
C GLY A 177 10.45 3.13 13.96
N ASP A 178 10.06 2.37 12.94
CA ASP A 178 10.34 0.92 12.92
C ASP A 178 11.83 0.66 12.67
N PRO A 179 12.52 -0.08 13.56
CA PRO A 179 13.96 -0.35 13.46
C PRO A 179 14.35 -1.25 12.29
N MET A 180 13.39 -1.89 11.63
CA MET A 180 13.65 -2.79 10.50
C MET A 180 13.64 -2.10 9.14
N PHE A 181 13.43 -0.79 9.06
CA PHE A 181 13.41 -0.06 7.79
C PHE A 181 14.68 -0.27 6.97
N ASP A 182 15.85 -0.19 7.60
CA ASP A 182 17.14 -0.36 6.93
C ASP A 182 17.38 -1.77 6.37
N HIS A 183 16.57 -2.72 6.81
CA HIS A 183 16.66 -4.12 6.41
C HIS A 183 15.52 -4.59 5.49
N ASP A 184 14.49 -3.77 5.28
CA ASP A 184 13.40 -4.14 4.37
C ASP A 184 13.80 -3.93 2.89
N PRO A 185 13.99 -5.01 2.10
CA PRO A 185 14.48 -4.89 0.73
C PRO A 185 13.48 -4.22 -0.20
N ILE A 186 12.18 -4.19 0.12
CA ILE A 186 11.17 -3.48 -0.67
C ILE A 186 11.35 -1.98 -0.46
N LEU A 187 11.38 -1.52 0.78
CA LEU A 187 11.60 -0.11 1.10
C LEU A 187 12.96 0.38 0.58
N GLN A 188 14.03 -0.39 0.82
CA GLN A 188 15.40 -0.02 0.43
C GLN A 188 15.66 -0.13 -1.08
N SER A 189 14.81 -0.82 -1.84
CA SER A 189 14.91 -0.83 -3.31
C SER A 189 14.62 0.53 -3.95
N ILE A 190 13.91 1.41 -3.25
CA ILE A 190 13.65 2.79 -3.68
C ILE A 190 14.86 3.64 -3.29
N SER A 191 15.62 4.11 -4.27
CA SER A 191 16.88 4.81 -4.03
C SER A 191 16.70 6.23 -3.47
N ASP A 192 15.62 6.93 -3.85
CA ASP A 192 15.32 8.26 -3.32
C ASP A 192 14.74 8.17 -1.90
N GLU A 193 15.46 8.75 -0.94
CA GLU A 193 15.05 8.80 0.45
C GLU A 193 13.73 9.54 0.65
N ARG A 194 13.48 10.63 -0.09
CA ARG A 194 12.22 11.36 -0.02
C ARG A 194 11.05 10.51 -0.50
N ALA A 195 11.28 9.67 -1.50
CA ALA A 195 10.28 8.72 -1.96
C ALA A 195 10.00 7.66 -0.89
N ARG A 196 11.02 7.11 -0.22
CA ARG A 196 10.84 6.19 0.92
C ARG A 196 10.03 6.83 2.05
N GLN A 197 10.32 8.10 2.38
CA GLN A 197 9.58 8.83 3.43
C GLN A 197 8.10 9.01 3.12
N ARG A 198 7.71 9.07 1.85
CA ARG A 198 6.28 9.12 1.44
C ARG A 198 5.54 7.81 1.71
N LEU A 199 6.24 6.72 1.97
CA LEU A 199 5.64 5.44 2.37
C LEU A 199 5.46 5.33 3.89
N VAL A 200 6.02 6.26 4.66
CA VAL A 200 5.91 6.24 6.13
C VAL A 200 4.75 7.12 6.57
N SER A 201 3.78 6.52 7.24
CA SER A 201 2.64 7.24 7.83
C SER A 201 3.09 8.19 8.95
N ARG A 202 2.27 9.18 9.23
CA ARG A 202 2.48 10.08 10.35
C ARG A 202 1.46 9.79 11.45
N TYR A 203 1.93 9.64 12.70
CA TYR A 203 1.03 9.65 13.84
C TYR A 203 0.26 10.97 13.88
N ASP A 204 -1.05 10.91 14.06
CA ASP A 204 -1.91 12.09 14.07
C ASP A 204 -2.85 12.09 15.27
N LEU A 205 -2.59 13.03 16.19
CA LEU A 205 -3.37 13.15 17.41
C LEU A 205 -4.84 13.53 17.12
N SER A 206 -5.11 14.26 16.04
CA SER A 206 -6.47 14.67 15.69
C SER A 206 -7.35 13.51 15.20
N LEU A 207 -6.73 12.45 14.66
CA LEU A 207 -7.39 11.20 14.28
C LEU A 207 -7.48 10.22 15.44
N THR A 208 -6.67 10.43 16.49
CA THR A 208 -6.62 9.53 17.65
C THR A 208 -7.87 9.68 18.49
N LYS A 209 -8.52 8.57 18.80
CA LYS A 209 -9.65 8.51 19.74
C LYS A 209 -9.13 7.99 21.08
N ALA A 210 -9.23 8.81 22.12
CA ALA A 210 -8.72 8.49 23.45
C ALA A 210 -9.23 7.12 23.93
N GLU A 211 -8.33 6.31 24.49
CA GLU A 211 -8.58 4.98 25.04
C GLU A 211 -9.16 3.95 24.05
N TRP A 212 -9.30 4.34 22.76
CA TRP A 212 -9.95 3.47 21.76
C TRP A 212 -9.09 3.14 20.55
N ALA A 213 -8.51 4.15 19.87
CA ALA A 213 -7.70 3.90 18.67
C ALA A 213 -6.64 4.99 18.45
N LEU A 214 -5.43 4.63 18.01
CA LEU A 214 -4.41 5.57 17.58
C LEU A 214 -4.61 5.96 16.12
N GLY A 215 -4.44 7.24 15.81
CA GLY A 215 -4.60 7.79 14.46
C GLY A 215 -3.29 7.85 13.67
N TYR A 216 -3.34 7.47 12.40
CA TYR A 216 -2.23 7.58 11.45
C TYR A 216 -2.71 8.24 10.16
N ALA A 217 -2.02 9.30 9.74
CA ALA A 217 -2.27 9.96 8.47
C ALA A 217 -1.36 9.41 7.37
N PHE A 218 -1.94 9.09 6.21
CA PHE A 218 -1.23 8.59 5.05
C PHE A 218 -1.88 9.10 3.76
N ASP A 219 -1.30 10.14 3.15
CA ASP A 219 -1.75 10.64 1.85
C ASP A 219 -1.12 9.84 0.71
N ILE A 220 -1.88 9.61 -0.36
CA ILE A 220 -1.44 8.89 -1.56
C ILE A 220 -1.49 9.84 -2.75
N VAL A 221 -0.35 10.03 -3.42
CA VAL A 221 -0.22 10.80 -4.66
C VAL A 221 0.00 9.83 -5.82
N VAL A 222 -0.90 9.83 -6.81
CA VAL A 222 -0.92 8.75 -7.82
C VAL A 222 0.14 8.89 -8.91
N ARG A 223 0.70 10.08 -9.13
CA ARG A 223 1.71 10.34 -10.17
C ARG A 223 2.47 11.64 -9.91
N GLY A 224 3.47 11.92 -10.75
CA GLY A 224 4.28 13.13 -10.66
C GLY A 224 5.56 12.94 -9.84
N ARG A 225 6.26 14.04 -9.58
CA ARG A 225 7.53 14.05 -8.84
C ARG A 225 7.37 13.54 -7.40
N ASP A 226 6.25 13.88 -6.78
CA ASP A 226 5.95 13.55 -5.39
C ASP A 226 5.02 12.32 -5.29
N ALA A 227 4.96 11.49 -6.34
CA ALA A 227 4.17 10.28 -6.34
C ALA A 227 4.54 9.32 -5.21
N THR A 228 3.53 8.68 -4.65
CA THR A 228 3.72 7.55 -3.73
C THR A 228 4.29 6.37 -4.51
N PRO A 229 5.45 5.82 -4.10
CA PRO A 229 6.09 4.70 -4.81
C PRO A 229 5.23 3.45 -4.87
N PHE A 230 5.40 2.66 -5.92
CA PHE A 230 4.87 1.31 -6.00
C PHE A 230 5.65 0.35 -5.09
N GLU A 231 5.00 -0.70 -4.61
CA GLU A 231 5.69 -1.79 -3.88
C GLU A 231 6.53 -2.69 -4.81
N THR A 232 6.20 -2.69 -6.10
CA THR A 232 6.93 -3.43 -7.14
C THR A 232 7.05 -2.56 -8.38
N PRO A 233 8.09 -2.77 -9.22
CA PRO A 233 8.25 -2.00 -10.45
C PRO A 233 7.05 -2.17 -11.39
N ARG A 234 6.75 -1.11 -12.13
CA ARG A 234 5.73 -1.10 -13.19
C ARG A 234 6.13 -1.90 -14.40
#